data_047c31ff406364ba4e71c8abf01d8242
#
_entry.id   047c31ff406364ba4e71c8abf01d8242
#
_cell.length_a   1.000
_cell.length_b   1.000
_cell.length_c   1.000
_cell.angle_alpha   90.00
_cell.angle_beta   90.00
_cell.angle_gamma   90.00
#
_symmetry.space_group_name_H-M   'P 1'
#
loop_
_entity.id
_entity.type
_entity.pdbx_description
1 polymer ?
#
loop_
_entity_poly.entity_id
_entity_poly.type
_entity_poly.pdbx_seq_one_letter_code
_entity_poly.pdbx_strand_id
1 'polypeptide(L)'
;NLIGTKDFLLLEGDGEHKWERSDKNWKKLTHLNPVANKLHNQFDMLRVLAMGKAIIKRNYNHVSGKFTEPFLVKPKKFIVLDSLHPFYLPKARKNIDIKIYMNPEESIRRKWKIFRDEKLRKHKKQFIVSEIKRREVDKKKYILPQIKHADIIFNYSYKPKGNKKITDLNLQLNIILEADVRLDEILESFNSVKTIKFNHDYTNDLSKQELVLQGTISKRDIERIASRHIADLSELISNKPLWKENYRGIKQLFILLMIDNKLKD
;
A
#
# COMPACT_ATOMS: atom_id res chain seq x y z
N ASN A 1 2.17 -11.20 3.05
CA ASN A 1 2.90 -12.12 3.97
C ASN A 1 4.31 -12.46 3.45
N LEU A 2 5.06 -11.49 2.97
CA LEU A 2 6.46 -11.68 2.62
C LEU A 2 7.29 -11.88 3.89
N ILE A 3 7.09 -11.00 4.85
CA ILE A 3 7.65 -11.03 6.19
C ILE A 3 6.69 -11.85 7.06
N GLY A 4 7.18 -12.84 7.78
CA GLY A 4 6.35 -13.70 8.61
C GLY A 4 5.60 -12.93 9.71
N THR A 5 4.52 -13.50 10.26
CA THR A 5 3.72 -12.88 11.33
C THR A 5 4.51 -12.62 12.61
N LYS A 6 5.69 -13.24 12.78
CA LYS A 6 6.57 -13.05 13.94
C LYS A 6 7.13 -11.61 13.97
N ASP A 7 7.62 -11.11 12.84
CA ASP A 7 8.32 -9.83 12.76
C ASP A 7 7.42 -8.67 12.34
N PHE A 8 6.20 -8.95 11.91
CA PHE A 8 5.31 -8.01 11.25
C PHE A 8 4.03 -7.75 12.03
N LEU A 9 3.72 -6.49 12.27
CA LEU A 9 2.47 -6.01 12.83
C LEU A 9 1.72 -5.18 11.79
N LEU A 10 0.51 -5.59 11.43
CA LEU A 10 -0.41 -4.78 10.62
C LEU A 10 -1.39 -4.02 11.52
N LEU A 11 -1.40 -2.72 11.39
CA LEU A 11 -2.38 -1.83 12.00
C LEU A 11 -3.36 -1.36 10.93
N GLU A 12 -4.60 -1.85 11.03
CA GLU A 12 -5.68 -1.38 10.17
C GLU A 12 -6.26 -0.08 10.71
N GLY A 13 -6.23 0.96 9.90
CA GLY A 13 -6.72 2.29 10.26
C GLY A 13 -8.25 2.38 10.35
N ASP A 14 -8.97 1.44 9.79
CA ASP A 14 -10.44 1.40 9.84
C ASP A 14 -10.99 1.24 11.28
N GLY A 15 -10.18 0.72 12.21
CA GLY A 15 -10.48 0.70 13.64
C GLY A 15 -10.58 2.10 14.28
N GLU A 16 -10.05 3.12 13.61
CA GLU A 16 -10.04 4.50 14.07
C GLU A 16 -11.17 5.36 13.46
N HIS A 17 -12.13 4.77 12.77
CA HIS A 17 -13.38 5.47 12.47
C HIS A 17 -14.10 5.90 13.76
N LYS A 18 -14.76 7.06 13.72
CA LYS A 18 -15.51 7.54 14.89
C LYS A 18 -16.78 6.73 15.13
N TRP A 19 -17.40 6.20 14.06
CA TRP A 19 -18.74 5.63 14.12
C TRP A 19 -18.83 4.26 13.44
N GLU A 20 -19.77 3.45 13.88
CA GLU A 20 -20.17 2.21 13.24
C GLU A 20 -21.03 2.46 11.99
N ARG A 21 -21.25 1.42 11.15
CA ARG A 21 -21.91 1.55 9.84
C ARG A 21 -23.30 2.17 9.89
N SER A 22 -24.09 1.89 10.93
CA SER A 22 -25.46 2.36 11.08
C SER A 22 -25.60 3.79 11.55
N ASP A 23 -24.51 4.44 11.95
CA ASP A 23 -24.52 5.79 12.52
C ASP A 23 -24.98 6.83 11.50
N LYS A 24 -25.86 7.74 11.94
CA LYS A 24 -26.43 8.83 11.13
C LYS A 24 -25.40 9.82 10.58
N ASN A 25 -24.26 9.93 11.23
CA ASN A 25 -23.20 10.86 10.81
C ASN A 25 -22.59 10.47 9.44
N TRP A 26 -22.69 9.20 9.03
CA TRP A 26 -22.29 8.78 7.69
C TRP A 26 -23.16 9.34 6.56
N LYS A 27 -24.32 9.91 6.86
CA LYS A 27 -25.11 10.67 5.88
C LYS A 27 -24.45 12.00 5.52
N LYS A 28 -23.74 12.62 6.48
CA LYS A 28 -23.09 13.92 6.32
C LYS A 28 -21.63 13.82 5.89
N LEU A 29 -20.90 12.84 6.41
CA LEU A 29 -19.46 12.65 6.20
C LEU A 29 -19.17 11.31 5.53
N THR A 30 -18.07 11.23 4.79
CA THR A 30 -17.57 9.95 4.26
C THR A 30 -16.39 9.45 5.10
N HIS A 31 -16.04 8.17 4.96
CA HIS A 31 -14.83 7.61 5.59
C HIS A 31 -13.54 8.31 5.13
N LEU A 32 -13.56 8.94 3.95
CA LEU A 32 -12.42 9.68 3.40
C LEU A 32 -12.27 11.09 4.01
N ASN A 33 -13.26 11.54 4.79
CA ASN A 33 -13.15 12.81 5.49
C ASN A 33 -12.34 12.65 6.79
N PRO A 34 -11.27 13.40 6.99
CA PRO A 34 -10.43 13.27 8.20
C PRO A 34 -11.20 13.53 9.50
N VAL A 35 -12.25 14.36 9.47
CA VAL A 35 -13.11 14.63 10.64
C VAL A 35 -13.86 13.36 11.11
N ALA A 36 -14.10 12.40 10.22
CA ALA A 36 -14.75 11.13 10.55
C ALA A 36 -13.81 10.09 11.18
N ASN A 37 -12.55 10.42 11.37
CA ASN A 37 -11.49 9.53 11.85
C ASN A 37 -10.78 10.10 13.09
N LYS A 38 -10.29 9.23 13.97
CA LYS A 38 -9.50 9.57 15.16
C LYS A 38 -8.01 9.62 14.81
N LEU A 39 -7.61 10.57 13.94
CA LEU A 39 -6.26 10.63 13.37
C LEU A 39 -5.17 10.80 14.41
N HIS A 40 -5.42 11.59 15.48
CA HIS A 40 -4.44 11.76 16.55
C HIS A 40 -4.23 10.46 17.33
N ASN A 41 -5.29 9.72 17.62
CA ASN A 41 -5.20 8.43 18.27
C ASN A 41 -4.39 7.43 17.45
N GLN A 42 -4.60 7.39 16.12
CA GLN A 42 -3.82 6.56 15.21
C GLN A 42 -2.32 6.90 15.26
N PHE A 43 -2.00 8.19 15.27
CA PHE A 43 -0.62 8.66 15.41
C PHE A 43 -0.01 8.30 16.77
N ASP A 44 -0.74 8.49 17.86
CA ASP A 44 -0.27 8.18 19.21
C ASP A 44 -0.02 6.67 19.38
N MET A 45 -0.87 5.82 18.81
CA MET A 45 -0.65 4.36 18.79
C MET A 45 0.66 3.99 18.08
N LEU A 46 0.95 4.58 16.91
CA LEU A 46 2.22 4.34 16.21
C LEU A 46 3.42 4.77 17.05
N ARG A 47 3.35 5.95 17.66
CA ARG A 47 4.42 6.48 18.51
C ARG A 47 4.68 5.59 19.72
N VAL A 48 3.65 5.10 20.39
CA VAL A 48 3.77 4.21 21.55
C VAL A 48 4.39 2.86 21.15
N LEU A 49 3.96 2.31 20.02
CA LEU A 49 4.53 1.05 19.49
C LEU A 49 5.99 1.23 19.06
N ALA A 50 6.36 2.35 18.44
CA ALA A 50 7.75 2.66 18.09
C ALA A 50 8.66 2.80 19.32
N MET A 51 8.11 3.16 20.50
CA MET A 51 8.80 3.16 21.77
C MET A 51 8.92 1.76 22.42
N GLY A 52 8.53 0.70 21.73
CA GLY A 52 8.54 -0.68 22.25
C GLY A 52 7.40 -0.99 23.24
N LYS A 53 6.42 -0.11 23.39
CA LYS A 53 5.30 -0.27 24.34
C LYS A 53 4.06 -0.83 23.66
N ALA A 54 3.29 -1.65 24.39
CA ALA A 54 2.02 -2.18 23.92
C ALA A 54 0.92 -1.10 23.91
N ILE A 55 -0.06 -1.30 23.03
CA ILE A 55 -1.27 -0.47 22.94
C ILE A 55 -2.52 -1.31 23.10
N ILE A 56 -3.64 -0.65 23.40
CA ILE A 56 -4.98 -1.24 23.28
C ILE A 56 -5.65 -0.65 22.03
N LYS A 57 -6.15 -1.50 21.15
CA LYS A 57 -6.88 -1.08 19.94
C LYS A 57 -8.10 -1.97 19.68
N ARG A 58 -8.97 -1.49 18.81
CA ARG A 58 -10.06 -2.27 18.23
C ARG A 58 -9.93 -2.32 16.72
N ASN A 59 -10.46 -3.34 16.07
CA ASN A 59 -10.58 -3.40 14.62
C ASN A 59 -12.02 -3.10 14.18
N TYR A 60 -12.19 -2.81 12.90
CA TYR A 60 -13.51 -2.64 12.31
C TYR A 60 -13.89 -3.89 11.53
N ASN A 61 -14.99 -4.52 11.92
CA ASN A 61 -15.51 -5.69 11.21
C ASN A 61 -16.36 -5.25 10.02
N HIS A 62 -15.86 -5.45 8.80
CA HIS A 62 -16.53 -5.07 7.57
C HIS A 62 -17.79 -5.89 7.26
N VAL A 63 -17.99 -7.06 7.85
CA VAL A 63 -19.20 -7.86 7.68
C VAL A 63 -20.32 -7.30 8.53
N SER A 64 -20.11 -7.20 9.83
CA SER A 64 -21.12 -6.67 10.77
C SER A 64 -21.26 -5.14 10.70
N GLY A 65 -20.20 -4.43 10.32
CA GLY A 65 -20.16 -2.96 10.34
C GLY A 65 -19.98 -2.37 11.74
N LYS A 66 -19.44 -3.15 12.67
CA LYS A 66 -19.20 -2.79 14.06
C LYS A 66 -17.72 -2.88 14.41
N PHE A 67 -17.35 -2.26 15.52
CA PHE A 67 -16.02 -2.44 16.07
C PHE A 67 -15.95 -3.76 16.85
N THR A 68 -14.73 -4.34 16.90
CA THR A 68 -14.44 -5.46 17.80
C THR A 68 -14.26 -4.97 19.23
N GLU A 69 -14.29 -5.89 20.19
CA GLU A 69 -13.80 -5.60 21.52
C GLU A 69 -12.32 -5.15 21.46
N PRO A 70 -11.92 -4.23 22.36
CA PRO A 70 -10.55 -3.81 22.48
C PRO A 70 -9.63 -4.98 22.84
N PHE A 71 -8.44 -5.01 22.26
CA PHE A 71 -7.42 -6.03 22.53
C PHE A 71 -6.02 -5.46 22.60
N LEU A 72 -5.14 -6.15 23.33
CA LEU A 72 -3.76 -5.75 23.50
C LEU A 72 -2.94 -6.09 22.26
N VAL A 73 -2.15 -5.11 21.78
CA VAL A 73 -1.23 -5.26 20.65
C VAL A 73 0.17 -4.92 21.13
N LYS A 74 1.11 -5.85 20.96
CA LYS A 74 2.53 -5.66 21.27
C LYS A 74 3.28 -5.19 20.03
N PRO A 75 4.33 -4.37 20.16
CA PRO A 75 5.17 -3.95 19.04
C PRO A 75 5.89 -5.15 18.42
N LYS A 76 6.26 -5.02 17.15
CA LYS A 76 7.09 -5.96 16.41
C LYS A 76 8.16 -5.20 15.64
N LYS A 77 9.13 -5.92 15.08
CA LYS A 77 10.25 -5.35 14.31
C LYS A 77 9.75 -4.41 13.19
N PHE A 78 8.71 -4.84 12.47
CA PHE A 78 8.07 -4.03 11.43
C PHE A 78 6.62 -3.73 11.79
N ILE A 79 6.27 -2.45 11.77
CA ILE A 79 4.91 -1.97 12.00
C ILE A 79 4.42 -1.33 10.72
N VAL A 80 3.35 -1.87 10.14
CA VAL A 80 2.73 -1.33 8.93
C VAL A 80 1.36 -0.77 9.27
N LEU A 81 1.18 0.51 8.98
CA LEU A 81 -0.11 1.18 9.07
C LEU A 81 -0.78 1.17 7.70
N ASP A 82 -1.87 0.41 7.55
CA ASP A 82 -2.78 0.49 6.41
C ASP A 82 -3.94 1.42 6.73
N SER A 83 -3.89 2.64 6.21
CA SER A 83 -4.85 3.69 6.54
C SER A 83 -5.15 4.60 5.35
N LEU A 84 -6.32 5.27 5.42
CA LEU A 84 -6.73 6.30 4.45
C LEU A 84 -5.97 7.63 4.63
N HIS A 85 -5.48 7.92 5.83
CA HIS A 85 -4.89 9.21 6.18
C HIS A 85 -3.50 9.10 6.84
N PRO A 86 -2.61 8.16 6.42
CA PRO A 86 -1.35 7.93 7.13
C PRO A 86 -0.43 9.15 7.04
N PHE A 87 -0.53 9.94 5.96
CA PHE A 87 0.31 11.12 5.69
C PHE A 87 -0.41 12.45 5.88
N TYR A 88 -1.65 12.44 6.39
CA TYR A 88 -2.44 13.66 6.52
C TYR A 88 -1.86 14.62 7.57
N LEU A 89 -1.50 14.11 8.76
CA LEU A 89 -0.92 14.93 9.83
C LEU A 89 0.60 15.09 9.64
N PRO A 90 1.14 16.35 9.65
CA PRO A 90 2.57 16.59 9.52
C PRO A 90 3.43 15.84 10.56
N LYS A 91 2.98 15.80 11.81
CA LYS A 91 3.67 15.08 12.89
C LYS A 91 3.68 13.56 12.66
N ALA A 92 2.59 12.99 12.10
CA ALA A 92 2.54 11.56 11.80
C ALA A 92 3.58 11.17 10.73
N ARG A 93 3.75 11.98 9.68
CA ARG A 93 4.72 11.74 8.60
C ARG A 93 6.16 11.58 9.09
N LYS A 94 6.54 12.33 10.13
CA LYS A 94 7.90 12.29 10.70
C LYS A 94 8.22 10.99 11.45
N ASN A 95 7.18 10.21 11.80
CA ASN A 95 7.32 8.95 12.52
C ASN A 95 7.05 7.72 11.63
N ILE A 96 7.07 7.90 10.32
CA ILE A 96 6.92 6.84 9.34
C ILE A 96 8.21 6.80 8.52
N ASP A 97 8.97 5.73 8.65
CA ASP A 97 10.26 5.57 8.01
C ASP A 97 10.13 5.44 6.50
N ILE A 98 9.11 4.69 6.02
CA ILE A 98 8.85 4.46 4.59
C ILE A 98 7.38 4.72 4.28
N LYS A 99 7.12 5.67 3.40
CA LYS A 99 5.78 6.11 2.99
C LYS A 99 5.43 5.55 1.61
N ILE A 100 4.53 4.56 1.60
CA ILE A 100 4.11 3.87 0.39
C ILE A 100 2.73 4.37 -0.04
N TYR A 101 2.58 4.78 -1.30
CA TYR A 101 1.30 5.19 -1.86
C TYR A 101 0.86 4.27 -2.99
N MET A 102 -0.33 3.68 -2.85
CA MET A 102 -0.96 2.84 -3.88
C MET A 102 -1.90 3.69 -4.73
N ASN A 103 -1.58 3.90 -6.01
CA ASN A 103 -2.30 4.80 -6.90
C ASN A 103 -2.76 4.11 -8.20
N PRO A 104 -3.71 3.17 -8.13
CA PRO A 104 -4.29 2.61 -9.35
C PRO A 104 -5.11 3.66 -10.10
N GLU A 105 -5.06 3.63 -11.44
CA GLU A 105 -5.96 4.41 -12.28
C GLU A 105 -7.42 4.26 -11.83
N GLU A 106 -8.19 5.34 -11.96
CA GLU A 106 -9.58 5.37 -11.50
C GLU A 106 -10.43 4.24 -12.10
N SER A 107 -10.22 3.91 -13.38
CA SER A 107 -10.89 2.82 -14.08
C SER A 107 -10.64 1.46 -13.41
N ILE A 108 -9.39 1.20 -13.01
CA ILE A 108 -8.95 -0.03 -12.33
C ILE A 108 -9.49 -0.04 -10.89
N ARG A 109 -9.28 1.06 -10.17
CA ARG A 109 -9.74 1.23 -8.79
C ARG A 109 -11.25 0.96 -8.66
N ARG A 110 -12.06 1.52 -9.58
CA ARG A 110 -13.51 1.32 -9.59
C ARG A 110 -13.88 -0.14 -9.85
N LYS A 111 -13.25 -0.79 -10.83
CA LYS A 111 -13.49 -2.21 -11.14
C LYS A 111 -13.14 -3.11 -9.96
N TRP A 112 -11.96 -2.92 -9.34
CA TRP A 112 -11.55 -3.69 -8.18
C TRP A 112 -12.46 -3.46 -6.98
N LYS A 113 -12.86 -2.21 -6.72
CA LYS A 113 -13.79 -1.90 -5.63
C LYS A 113 -15.15 -2.54 -5.85
N ILE A 114 -15.73 -2.44 -7.03
CA ILE A 114 -17.01 -3.05 -7.35
C ILE A 114 -16.91 -4.57 -7.14
N PHE A 115 -15.91 -5.21 -7.73
CA PHE A 115 -15.70 -6.65 -7.59
C PHE A 115 -15.58 -7.08 -6.13
N ARG A 116 -14.73 -6.41 -5.36
CA ARG A 116 -14.53 -6.71 -3.93
C ARG A 116 -15.82 -6.55 -3.13
N ASP A 117 -16.50 -5.41 -3.29
CA ASP A 117 -17.65 -5.06 -2.45
C ASP A 117 -18.89 -5.91 -2.83
N GLU A 118 -19.03 -6.33 -4.09
CA GLU A 118 -20.05 -7.31 -4.50
C GLU A 118 -19.74 -8.72 -3.98
N LYS A 119 -18.52 -9.22 -4.20
CA LYS A 119 -18.16 -10.61 -3.90
C LYS A 119 -17.95 -10.87 -2.41
N LEU A 120 -17.19 -9.99 -1.73
CA LEU A 120 -16.78 -10.21 -0.34
C LEU A 120 -17.70 -9.54 0.67
N ARG A 121 -18.31 -8.39 0.32
CA ARG A 121 -19.15 -7.60 1.24
C ARG A 121 -20.64 -7.71 0.93
N LYS A 122 -21.02 -8.40 -0.16
CA LYS A 122 -22.40 -8.64 -0.59
C LYS A 122 -23.23 -7.37 -0.82
N HIS A 123 -22.58 -6.26 -1.18
CA HIS A 123 -23.28 -5.03 -1.51
C HIS A 123 -23.84 -5.03 -2.93
N LYS A 124 -24.99 -4.39 -3.15
CA LYS A 124 -25.55 -4.19 -4.50
C LYS A 124 -24.68 -3.22 -5.31
N LYS A 125 -24.45 -3.51 -6.59
CA LYS A 125 -23.60 -2.71 -7.48
C LYS A 125 -24.00 -1.23 -7.53
N GLN A 126 -25.31 -0.95 -7.61
CA GLN A 126 -25.83 0.41 -7.63
C GLN A 126 -25.43 1.21 -6.39
N PHE A 127 -25.54 0.60 -5.20
CA PHE A 127 -25.07 1.20 -3.95
C PHE A 127 -23.56 1.48 -3.98
N ILE A 128 -22.74 0.54 -4.48
CA ILE A 128 -21.28 0.73 -4.56
C ILE A 128 -20.94 1.92 -5.47
N VAL A 129 -21.62 2.03 -6.62
CA VAL A 129 -21.40 3.11 -7.58
C VAL A 129 -21.79 4.48 -6.99
N SER A 130 -22.93 4.56 -6.29
CA SER A 130 -23.36 5.78 -5.60
C SER A 130 -22.36 6.22 -4.53
N GLU A 131 -21.84 5.26 -3.73
CA GLU A 131 -20.83 5.53 -2.72
C GLU A 131 -19.48 5.99 -3.31
N ILE A 132 -19.07 5.44 -4.45
CA ILE A 132 -17.89 5.93 -5.19
C ILE A 132 -18.07 7.39 -5.57
N LYS A 133 -19.22 7.74 -6.16
CA LYS A 133 -19.53 9.10 -6.58
C LYS A 133 -19.57 10.07 -5.38
N ARG A 134 -20.23 9.67 -4.31
CA ARG A 134 -20.34 10.48 -3.07
C ARG A 134 -18.96 10.79 -2.45
N ARG A 135 -18.02 9.87 -2.52
CA ARG A 135 -16.67 9.99 -1.93
C ARG A 135 -15.67 10.75 -2.79
N GLU A 136 -16.02 11.09 -4.03
CA GLU A 136 -15.06 11.69 -4.99
C GLU A 136 -14.53 13.07 -4.53
N VAL A 137 -15.37 13.88 -3.90
CA VAL A 137 -14.98 15.20 -3.38
C VAL A 137 -13.96 15.04 -2.25
N ASP A 138 -14.26 14.20 -1.25
CA ASP A 138 -13.36 13.95 -0.12
C ASP A 138 -12.06 13.28 -0.57
N LYS A 139 -12.13 12.37 -1.55
CA LYS A 139 -10.95 11.75 -2.15
C LYS A 139 -10.00 12.79 -2.74
N LYS A 140 -10.52 13.70 -3.58
CA LYS A 140 -9.71 14.76 -4.20
C LYS A 140 -9.13 15.70 -3.16
N LYS A 141 -9.91 16.03 -2.12
CA LYS A 141 -9.52 17.00 -1.10
C LYS A 141 -8.52 16.43 -0.07
N TYR A 142 -8.68 15.18 0.35
CA TYR A 142 -7.98 14.67 1.53
C TYR A 142 -7.07 13.46 1.26
N ILE A 143 -7.36 12.66 0.22
CA ILE A 143 -6.59 11.44 -0.07
C ILE A 143 -5.51 11.69 -1.11
N LEU A 144 -5.90 12.19 -2.30
CA LEU A 144 -4.94 12.40 -3.40
C LEU A 144 -3.78 13.33 -3.04
N PRO A 145 -3.96 14.44 -2.28
CA PRO A 145 -2.82 15.30 -1.93
C PRO A 145 -1.74 14.64 -1.06
N GLN A 146 -2.03 13.48 -0.46
CA GLN A 146 -1.05 12.76 0.34
C GLN A 146 0.05 12.10 -0.50
N ILE A 147 -0.17 11.92 -1.81
CA ILE A 147 0.79 11.32 -2.74
C ILE A 147 2.13 12.06 -2.76
N LYS A 148 2.12 13.37 -2.59
CA LYS A 148 3.34 14.20 -2.55
C LYS A 148 4.28 13.91 -1.37
N HIS A 149 3.82 13.12 -0.40
CA HIS A 149 4.59 12.74 0.77
C HIS A 149 5.07 11.28 0.72
N ALA A 150 4.82 10.59 -0.38
CA ALA A 150 5.23 9.21 -0.56
C ALA A 150 6.68 9.13 -1.00
N ASP A 151 7.44 8.21 -0.38
CA ASP A 151 8.80 7.86 -0.75
C ASP A 151 8.78 6.90 -1.95
N ILE A 152 7.74 6.06 -2.04
CA ILE A 152 7.50 5.18 -3.19
C ILE A 152 6.00 5.16 -3.56
N ILE A 153 5.72 5.26 -4.86
CA ILE A 153 4.37 5.25 -5.42
C ILE A 153 4.24 4.08 -6.38
N PHE A 154 3.21 3.25 -6.19
CA PHE A 154 2.84 2.19 -7.13
C PHE A 154 1.61 2.60 -7.92
N ASN A 155 1.80 3.01 -9.17
CA ASN A 155 0.72 3.28 -10.12
C ASN A 155 0.37 2.02 -10.90
N TYR A 156 -0.92 1.76 -11.07
CA TYR A 156 -1.41 0.75 -11.99
C TYR A 156 -2.18 1.41 -13.11
N SER A 157 -1.78 1.13 -14.34
CA SER A 157 -2.52 1.53 -15.53
C SER A 157 -2.93 0.31 -16.35
N TYR A 158 -3.92 0.49 -17.20
CA TYR A 158 -4.45 -0.56 -18.07
C TYR A 158 -4.53 -0.05 -19.50
N LYS A 159 -3.76 -0.66 -20.38
CA LYS A 159 -3.85 -0.41 -21.84
C LYS A 159 -4.65 -1.54 -22.48
N PRO A 160 -5.95 -1.35 -22.73
CA PRO A 160 -6.76 -2.40 -23.35
C PRO A 160 -6.30 -2.66 -24.79
N LYS A 161 -6.05 -3.92 -25.11
CA LYS A 161 -6.02 -4.39 -26.50
C LYS A 161 -7.37 -5.05 -26.77
N GLY A 162 -8.34 -4.29 -27.27
CA GLY A 162 -9.72 -4.77 -27.49
C GLY A 162 -10.52 -4.94 -26.19
N ASN A 163 -11.60 -5.75 -26.21
CA ASN A 163 -12.49 -6.01 -25.07
C ASN A 163 -11.93 -6.99 -24.00
N LYS A 164 -10.64 -7.03 -23.78
CA LYS A 164 -10.02 -7.98 -22.84
C LYS A 164 -10.27 -7.60 -21.39
N LYS A 165 -10.44 -8.62 -20.54
CA LYS A 165 -10.52 -8.44 -19.06
C LYS A 165 -9.18 -7.93 -18.52
N ILE A 166 -9.21 -7.20 -17.40
CA ILE A 166 -8.00 -6.80 -16.67
C ILE A 166 -7.35 -8.07 -16.11
N THR A 167 -6.15 -8.37 -16.59
CA THR A 167 -5.28 -9.47 -16.09
C THR A 167 -3.90 -8.89 -15.85
N ASP A 168 -3.03 -9.60 -15.15
CA ASP A 168 -1.65 -9.16 -14.92
C ASP A 168 -0.89 -8.91 -16.24
N LEU A 169 -1.25 -9.62 -17.33
CA LEU A 169 -0.67 -9.44 -18.68
C LEU A 169 -1.02 -8.10 -19.34
N ASN A 170 -2.14 -7.50 -18.94
CA ASN A 170 -2.65 -6.25 -19.51
C ASN A 170 -2.46 -5.05 -18.59
N LEU A 171 -2.04 -5.28 -17.36
CA LEU A 171 -1.67 -4.22 -16.44
C LEU A 171 -0.26 -3.73 -16.75
N GLN A 172 -0.04 -2.48 -16.48
CA GLN A 172 1.26 -1.85 -16.43
C GLN A 172 1.47 -1.37 -15.00
N LEU A 173 2.60 -1.72 -14.41
CA LEU A 173 3.02 -1.19 -13.11
C LEU A 173 4.04 -0.10 -13.37
N ASN A 174 3.76 1.09 -12.84
CA ASN A 174 4.70 2.19 -12.81
C ASN A 174 5.07 2.45 -11.35
N ILE A 175 6.36 2.41 -11.06
CA ILE A 175 6.95 2.66 -9.74
C ILE A 175 7.66 3.99 -9.81
N ILE A 176 7.27 4.93 -8.92
CA ILE A 176 7.96 6.22 -8.77
C ILE A 176 8.59 6.22 -7.38
N LEU A 177 9.87 6.56 -7.30
CA LEU A 177 10.64 6.62 -6.06
C LEU A 177 11.67 7.77 -6.13
N GLU A 178 12.31 8.08 -5.02
CA GLU A 178 13.33 9.12 -4.95
C GLU A 178 14.51 8.80 -5.90
N ALA A 179 15.12 9.83 -6.47
CA ALA A 179 16.17 9.68 -7.49
C ALA A 179 17.48 9.09 -6.96
N ASP A 180 17.71 9.18 -5.65
CA ASP A 180 18.93 8.68 -4.97
C ASP A 180 18.87 7.16 -4.67
N VAL A 181 17.73 6.50 -4.83
CA VAL A 181 17.62 5.05 -4.71
C VAL A 181 18.34 4.37 -5.87
N ARG A 182 19.39 3.60 -5.57
CA ARG A 182 20.18 2.91 -6.61
C ARG A 182 19.40 1.76 -7.24
N LEU A 183 19.11 1.87 -8.54
CA LEU A 183 18.38 0.86 -9.30
C LEU A 183 19.23 0.13 -10.36
N ASP A 184 20.41 0.63 -10.71
CA ASP A 184 21.20 0.18 -11.87
C ASP A 184 21.35 -1.35 -11.90
N GLU A 185 21.83 -1.95 -10.82
CA GLU A 185 22.07 -3.38 -10.74
C GLU A 185 20.76 -4.21 -10.77
N ILE A 186 19.66 -3.67 -10.21
CA ILE A 186 18.33 -4.32 -10.26
C ILE A 186 17.81 -4.28 -11.69
N LEU A 187 17.97 -3.16 -12.39
CA LEU A 187 17.55 -3.01 -13.79
C LEU A 187 18.36 -3.95 -14.70
N GLU A 188 19.65 -4.12 -14.50
CA GLU A 188 20.45 -5.14 -15.18
C GLU A 188 19.91 -6.55 -14.94
N SER A 189 19.51 -6.83 -13.71
CA SER A 189 18.91 -8.13 -13.39
C SER A 189 17.56 -8.34 -14.07
N PHE A 190 16.73 -7.29 -14.25
CA PHE A 190 15.49 -7.38 -15.03
C PHE A 190 15.75 -7.66 -16.51
N ASN A 191 16.85 -7.18 -17.11
CA ASN A 191 17.23 -7.50 -18.49
C ASN A 191 17.40 -9.01 -18.73
N SER A 192 17.75 -9.76 -17.71
CA SER A 192 17.86 -11.23 -17.78
C SER A 192 16.51 -11.97 -17.83
N VAL A 193 15.39 -11.28 -17.55
CA VAL A 193 14.04 -11.86 -17.49
C VAL A 193 13.29 -11.56 -18.79
N LYS A 194 13.29 -12.51 -19.73
CA LYS A 194 12.71 -12.34 -21.09
C LYS A 194 11.22 -11.99 -21.13
N THR A 195 10.48 -12.29 -20.07
CA THR A 195 9.00 -12.14 -20.01
C THR A 195 8.53 -10.80 -19.46
N ILE A 196 9.45 -9.94 -18.98
CA ILE A 196 9.16 -8.59 -18.52
C ILE A 196 9.84 -7.58 -19.44
N LYS A 197 9.15 -6.48 -19.70
CA LYS A 197 9.69 -5.31 -20.37
C LYS A 197 9.63 -4.14 -19.40
N PHE A 198 10.65 -3.31 -19.40
CA PHE A 198 10.65 -2.11 -18.58
C PHE A 198 11.22 -0.91 -19.33
N ASN A 199 10.88 0.27 -18.85
CA ASN A 199 11.50 1.54 -19.20
C ASN A 199 11.82 2.28 -17.92
N HIS A 200 12.98 2.88 -17.84
CA HIS A 200 13.42 3.66 -16.69
C HIS A 200 13.77 5.06 -17.16
N ASP A 201 13.34 6.07 -16.41
CA ASP A 201 13.60 7.47 -16.70
C ASP A 201 13.57 8.28 -15.39
N TYR A 202 14.01 9.52 -15.45
CA TYR A 202 13.89 10.47 -14.35
C TYR A 202 12.74 11.44 -14.62
N THR A 203 12.13 11.96 -13.54
CA THR A 203 11.15 13.05 -13.65
C THR A 203 11.83 14.32 -14.15
N ASN A 204 11.06 15.24 -14.76
CA ASN A 204 11.61 16.47 -15.34
C ASN A 204 12.42 17.34 -14.36
N ASP A 205 12.09 17.28 -13.08
CA ASP A 205 12.77 18.01 -12.00
C ASP A 205 13.94 17.21 -11.39
N LEU A 206 14.22 16.02 -11.92
CA LEU A 206 15.26 15.08 -11.48
C LEU A 206 15.16 14.66 -10.00
N SER A 207 14.08 14.99 -9.32
CA SER A 207 13.88 14.64 -7.91
C SER A 207 13.48 13.19 -7.71
N LYS A 208 12.90 12.56 -8.74
CA LYS A 208 12.40 11.18 -8.72
C LYS A 208 12.79 10.42 -9.98
N GLN A 209 12.73 9.12 -9.87
CA GLN A 209 12.87 8.22 -10.99
C GLN A 209 11.59 7.38 -11.17
N GLU A 210 11.32 7.02 -12.40
CA GLU A 210 10.13 6.30 -12.83
C GLU A 210 10.53 5.00 -13.52
N LEU A 211 10.04 3.88 -13.01
CA LEU A 211 10.22 2.56 -13.60
C LEU A 211 8.88 2.01 -14.06
N VAL A 212 8.70 1.90 -15.37
CA VAL A 212 7.49 1.37 -16.00
C VAL A 212 7.71 -0.08 -16.39
N LEU A 213 6.89 -0.98 -15.87
CA LEU A 213 7.03 -2.42 -16.05
C LEU A 213 5.78 -3.01 -16.73
N GLN A 214 5.98 -3.91 -17.70
CA GLN A 214 4.93 -4.64 -18.40
C GLN A 214 5.35 -6.08 -18.63
N GLY A 215 4.42 -7.02 -18.47
CA GLY A 215 4.67 -8.45 -18.67
C GLY A 215 4.52 -9.26 -17.38
N THR A 216 5.23 -10.39 -17.33
CA THR A 216 5.17 -11.33 -16.22
C THR A 216 6.56 -11.63 -15.68
N ILE A 217 6.64 -11.98 -14.41
CA ILE A 217 7.87 -12.42 -13.77
C ILE A 217 7.53 -13.52 -12.75
N SER A 218 8.33 -14.59 -12.78
CA SER A 218 8.13 -15.70 -11.86
C SER A 218 8.60 -15.34 -10.44
N LYS A 219 8.04 -16.02 -9.43
CA LYS A 219 8.52 -15.89 -8.04
C LYS A 219 9.99 -16.29 -7.90
N ARG A 220 10.48 -17.25 -8.71
CA ARG A 220 11.88 -17.68 -8.71
C ARG A 220 12.82 -16.59 -9.21
N ASP A 221 12.43 -15.85 -10.26
CA ASP A 221 13.24 -14.74 -10.77
C ASP A 221 13.27 -13.60 -9.75
N ILE A 222 12.13 -13.29 -9.10
CA ILE A 222 12.08 -12.28 -8.05
C ILE A 222 12.96 -12.67 -6.87
N GLU A 223 12.89 -13.92 -6.41
CA GLU A 223 13.75 -14.45 -5.33
C GLU A 223 15.24 -14.33 -5.69
N ARG A 224 15.61 -14.69 -6.93
CA ARG A 224 16.97 -14.58 -7.45
C ARG A 224 17.46 -13.13 -7.46
N ILE A 225 16.65 -12.19 -7.93
CA ILE A 225 16.97 -10.77 -7.95
C ILE A 225 17.11 -10.25 -6.50
N ALA A 226 16.16 -10.57 -5.64
CA ALA A 226 16.22 -10.13 -4.24
C ALA A 226 17.46 -10.62 -3.51
N SER A 227 17.81 -11.90 -3.68
CA SER A 227 18.98 -12.50 -3.03
C SER A 227 20.31 -11.91 -3.53
N ARG A 228 20.31 -11.29 -4.71
CA ARG A 228 21.50 -10.66 -5.29
C ARG A 228 21.69 -9.21 -4.83
N HIS A 229 20.58 -8.48 -4.62
CA HIS A 229 20.63 -7.03 -4.46
C HIS A 229 20.18 -6.53 -3.09
N ILE A 230 19.57 -7.38 -2.27
CA ILE A 230 19.21 -7.05 -0.89
C ILE A 230 20.21 -7.78 -0.02
N ALA A 231 21.18 -7.04 0.51
CA ALA A 231 22.12 -7.58 1.48
C ALA A 231 21.35 -8.01 2.73
N ASP A 232 21.83 -9.08 3.36
CA ASP A 232 21.34 -9.53 4.66
C ASP A 232 19.83 -9.77 4.76
N LEU A 233 19.21 -10.23 3.65
CA LEU A 233 17.78 -10.55 3.63
C LEU A 233 17.35 -11.47 4.79
N SER A 234 18.24 -12.37 5.22
CA SER A 234 18.04 -13.24 6.38
C SER A 234 18.07 -12.50 7.73
N GLU A 235 18.74 -11.37 7.82
CA GLU A 235 18.74 -10.50 9.00
C GLU A 235 17.52 -9.60 9.03
N LEU A 236 17.01 -9.20 7.84
CA LEU A 236 15.82 -8.41 7.73
C LEU A 236 14.57 -9.17 8.17
N ILE A 237 14.46 -10.45 7.80
CA ILE A 237 13.27 -11.27 8.02
C ILE A 237 13.63 -12.63 8.62
N SER A 238 12.97 -12.97 9.73
CA SER A 238 13.24 -14.20 10.50
C SER A 238 12.79 -15.48 9.81
N ASN A 239 12.00 -15.41 8.75
CA ASN A 239 11.49 -16.57 8.01
C ASN A 239 11.81 -16.46 6.52
N LYS A 240 11.87 -17.61 5.84
CA LYS A 240 12.01 -17.61 4.37
C LYS A 240 10.90 -16.77 3.73
N PRO A 241 11.24 -15.83 2.83
CA PRO A 241 10.26 -14.96 2.17
C PRO A 241 9.27 -15.75 1.34
N LEU A 242 7.99 -15.39 1.43
CA LEU A 242 6.93 -15.95 0.60
C LEU A 242 6.71 -15.07 -0.63
N TRP A 243 7.58 -15.21 -1.61
CA TRP A 243 7.51 -14.46 -2.85
C TRP A 243 6.22 -14.74 -3.64
N LYS A 244 5.67 -13.69 -4.22
CA LYS A 244 4.55 -13.75 -5.16
C LYS A 244 5.07 -13.56 -6.58
N GLU A 245 4.24 -13.90 -7.56
CA GLU A 245 4.53 -13.68 -8.98
C GLU A 245 4.10 -12.28 -9.41
N ASN A 246 4.59 -11.85 -10.56
CA ASN A 246 4.21 -10.66 -11.28
C ASN A 246 4.33 -9.40 -10.41
N TYR A 247 3.46 -8.41 -10.61
CA TYR A 247 3.51 -7.13 -9.91
C TYR A 247 3.38 -7.22 -8.38
N ARG A 248 2.84 -8.31 -7.86
CA ARG A 248 2.82 -8.54 -6.41
C ARG A 248 4.23 -8.80 -5.88
N GLY A 249 4.98 -9.64 -6.57
CA GLY A 249 6.36 -9.94 -6.20
C GLY A 249 7.30 -8.77 -6.47
N ILE A 250 7.11 -8.04 -7.57
CA ILE A 250 7.88 -6.80 -7.83
C ILE A 250 7.68 -5.79 -6.69
N LYS A 251 6.45 -5.58 -6.23
CA LYS A 251 6.22 -4.70 -5.07
C LYS A 251 6.90 -5.20 -3.80
N GLN A 252 6.90 -6.52 -3.57
CA GLN A 252 7.61 -7.11 -2.45
C GLN A 252 9.11 -6.80 -2.52
N LEU A 253 9.72 -6.97 -3.71
CA LEU A 253 11.11 -6.66 -3.97
C LEU A 253 11.43 -5.18 -3.65
N PHE A 254 10.67 -4.25 -4.24
CA PHE A 254 10.91 -2.82 -4.03
C PHE A 254 10.66 -2.35 -2.60
N ILE A 255 9.67 -2.91 -1.90
CA ILE A 255 9.44 -2.59 -0.49
C ILE A 255 10.62 -3.07 0.37
N LEU A 256 11.15 -4.28 0.12
CA LEU A 256 12.32 -4.77 0.84
C LEU A 256 13.58 -3.96 0.50
N LEU A 257 13.76 -3.56 -0.75
CA LEU A 257 14.85 -2.67 -1.14
C LEU A 257 14.80 -1.34 -0.38
N MET A 258 13.62 -0.74 -0.26
CA MET A 258 13.44 0.49 0.51
C MET A 258 13.74 0.29 2.00
N ILE A 259 13.39 -0.87 2.56
CA ILE A 259 13.72 -1.20 3.95
C ILE A 259 15.23 -1.37 4.11
N ASP A 260 15.87 -2.11 3.22
CA ASP A 260 17.32 -2.36 3.24
C ASP A 260 18.11 -1.04 3.14
N ASN A 261 17.74 -0.18 2.21
CA ASN A 261 18.35 1.14 2.06
C ASN A 261 18.19 1.97 3.34
N LYS A 262 16.98 1.99 3.91
CA LYS A 262 16.68 2.79 5.11
C LYS A 262 17.40 2.31 6.37
N LEU A 263 17.82 1.06 6.43
CA LEU A 263 18.59 0.51 7.53
C LEU A 263 20.10 0.75 7.39
N LYS A 264 20.55 1.12 6.18
CA LYS A 264 21.96 1.46 5.90
C LYS A 264 22.26 2.95 6.07
N ASP A 265 21.22 3.81 5.99
CA ASP A 265 21.29 5.25 6.30
C ASP A 265 21.38 5.48 7.82
#